data_a66e1b63c903f3139709fd8873982761
#
_entry.id   a66e1b63c903f3139709fd8873982761
#
_cell.length_a   1.000
_cell.length_b   1.000
_cell.length_c   1.000
_cell.angle_alpha   90.00
_cell.angle_beta   90.00
_cell.angle_gamma   90.00
#
_symmetry.space_group_name_H-M   'P 1'
#
loop_
_entity.id
_entity.type
_entity.pdbx_description
1 polymer ?
#
loop_
_entity_poly.entity_id
_entity_poly.type
_entity_poly.pdbx_seq_one_letter_code
_entity_poly.pdbx_strand_id
1 'polypeptide(L)'
;ARSICDNSPVTETSKTKQIVESDDATLRSDVRRLGDLLGQSLVRQEGQHLLDLVENVRKGVREGSGIEILENLSVDDATQLVRALSTYFHLANVAEQVHRSRVLAEVRTQGGSWITRAIDKIEEAMKNPVAGHEISHADLSKWINDLDIRPVFTAHPTEAARRSILIKLGEIASLLDTPKSVVQDERLAETVDLLWQTDELRLNRPEPLDEAMNALYYLDDLAAQTVPEVLNDFARELKRLNIDLPVTARPLTFGTWIGGDRDGNPNITPEITEEAVVLQVAHAIRSTMAAMNRLRQMLSVSTRITGATPELSASVEEDLKNIPEFESRFLRLNAQEPYRL
;
A
#
# COMPACT_ATOMS: atom_id res chain seq x y z
N ALA A 1 -16.70 6.32 -31.10
CA ALA A 1 -16.38 6.48 -29.68
C ALA A 1 -17.47 7.34 -29.04
N ARG A 2 -18.56 6.71 -28.58
CA ARG A 2 -19.54 7.37 -27.71
C ARG A 2 -19.38 6.76 -26.31
N SER A 3 -19.23 7.64 -25.33
CA SER A 3 -19.10 7.41 -23.91
C SER A 3 -20.13 6.41 -23.39
N ILE A 4 -19.66 5.25 -22.94
CA ILE A 4 -20.43 4.32 -22.09
C ILE A 4 -20.02 4.64 -20.63
N CYS A 5 -20.25 5.88 -20.21
CA CYS A 5 -20.27 6.24 -18.81
C CYS A 5 -21.72 6.59 -18.46
N ASP A 6 -22.50 5.56 -18.20
CA ASP A 6 -23.76 5.74 -17.50
C ASP A 6 -23.45 6.00 -16.03
N ASN A 7 -23.50 7.28 -15.65
CA ASN A 7 -23.34 7.78 -14.30
C ASN A 7 -24.64 7.62 -13.49
N SER A 8 -25.29 6.45 -13.57
CA SER A 8 -26.39 6.14 -12.67
C SER A 8 -25.82 5.97 -11.26
N PRO A 9 -26.29 6.70 -10.24
CA PRO A 9 -25.85 6.50 -8.87
C PRO A 9 -26.17 5.06 -8.48
N VAL A 10 -25.13 4.34 -8.04
CA VAL A 10 -25.29 3.00 -7.46
C VAL A 10 -26.28 3.14 -6.33
N THR A 11 -27.50 2.62 -6.51
CA THR A 11 -28.50 2.55 -5.46
C THR A 11 -27.91 1.70 -4.34
N GLU A 12 -27.49 2.36 -3.26
CA GLU A 12 -27.08 1.70 -2.03
C GLU A 12 -28.21 0.76 -1.59
N THR A 13 -27.96 -0.53 -1.64
CA THR A 13 -28.91 -1.50 -1.11
C THR A 13 -29.00 -1.30 0.40
N SER A 14 -30.17 -1.56 1.00
CA SER A 14 -30.40 -1.41 2.45
C SER A 14 -29.40 -2.20 3.31
N LYS A 15 -28.81 -3.28 2.75
CA LYS A 15 -27.71 -4.04 3.36
C LYS A 15 -26.39 -3.25 3.42
N THR A 16 -26.04 -2.53 2.38
CA THR A 16 -24.83 -1.68 2.35
C THR A 16 -24.93 -0.55 3.38
N LYS A 17 -26.13 0.03 3.54
CA LYS A 17 -26.38 1.02 4.61
C LYS A 17 -26.23 0.44 6.01
N GLN A 18 -26.75 -0.76 6.27
CA GLN A 18 -26.61 -1.44 7.57
C GLN A 18 -25.15 -1.79 7.91
N ILE A 19 -24.34 -2.19 6.92
CA ILE A 19 -22.91 -2.46 7.09
C ILE A 19 -22.19 -1.16 7.46
N VAL A 20 -22.44 -0.05 6.76
CA VAL A 20 -21.82 1.24 7.04
C VAL A 20 -22.20 1.75 8.43
N GLU A 21 -23.45 1.62 8.87
CA GLU A 21 -23.89 2.10 10.19
C GLU A 21 -23.35 1.24 11.37
N SER A 22 -23.23 -0.08 11.21
CA SER A 22 -22.64 -0.95 12.25
C SER A 22 -21.13 -0.76 12.40
N ASP A 23 -20.49 -0.35 11.33
CA ASP A 23 -19.05 -0.23 11.20
C ASP A 23 -18.52 1.10 11.80
N ASP A 24 -19.31 2.15 11.82
CA ASP A 24 -18.99 3.43 12.49
C ASP A 24 -18.67 3.27 13.99
N ALA A 25 -19.21 2.23 14.64
CA ALA A 25 -18.91 1.97 16.04
C ALA A 25 -17.47 1.44 16.23
N THR A 26 -17.00 0.61 15.31
CA THR A 26 -15.63 0.08 15.31
C THR A 26 -14.63 1.20 15.04
N LEU A 27 -14.87 2.05 14.04
CA LEU A 27 -14.04 3.22 13.77
C LEU A 27 -13.93 4.12 15.01
N ARG A 28 -15.07 4.47 15.61
CA ARG A 28 -15.09 5.30 16.84
C ARG A 28 -14.34 4.65 18.00
N SER A 29 -14.41 3.32 18.12
CA SER A 29 -13.65 2.57 19.13
C SER A 29 -12.14 2.66 18.88
N ASP A 30 -11.70 2.47 17.64
CA ASP A 30 -10.28 2.52 17.29
C ASP A 30 -9.71 3.94 17.44
N VAL A 31 -10.43 4.97 16.98
CA VAL A 31 -10.03 6.38 17.17
C VAL A 31 -9.93 6.73 18.67
N ARG A 32 -10.91 6.30 19.47
CA ARG A 32 -10.86 6.51 20.94
C ARG A 32 -9.66 5.81 21.57
N ARG A 33 -9.44 4.53 21.23
CA ARG A 33 -8.29 3.75 21.73
C ARG A 33 -6.96 4.44 21.43
N LEU A 34 -6.76 4.88 20.18
CA LEU A 34 -5.53 5.59 19.79
C LEU A 34 -5.41 6.95 20.49
N GLY A 35 -6.53 7.68 20.65
CA GLY A 35 -6.56 8.93 21.41
C GLY A 35 -6.19 8.73 22.89
N ASP A 36 -6.71 7.67 23.53
CA ASP A 36 -6.39 7.35 24.91
C ASP A 36 -4.89 6.97 25.07
N LEU A 37 -4.32 6.21 24.12
CA LEU A 37 -2.90 5.88 24.11
C LEU A 37 -2.03 7.12 23.90
N LEU A 38 -2.41 8.02 23.00
CA LEU A 38 -1.73 9.30 22.83
C LEU A 38 -1.81 10.12 24.12
N GLY A 39 -2.99 10.25 24.76
CA GLY A 39 -3.14 10.96 26.02
C GLY A 39 -2.21 10.40 27.11
N GLN A 40 -2.11 9.10 27.23
CA GLN A 40 -1.15 8.45 28.16
C GLN A 40 0.30 8.75 27.77
N SER A 41 0.64 8.78 26.49
CA SER A 41 1.96 9.17 26.00
C SER A 41 2.30 10.60 26.37
N LEU A 42 1.38 11.55 26.15
CA LEU A 42 1.56 12.96 26.51
C LEU A 42 1.84 13.12 28.01
N VAL A 43 1.10 12.42 28.86
CA VAL A 43 1.34 12.46 30.32
C VAL A 43 2.70 11.91 30.70
N ARG A 44 3.12 10.80 30.09
CA ARG A 44 4.45 10.19 30.37
C ARG A 44 5.61 11.05 29.93
N GLN A 45 5.48 11.71 28.77
CA GLN A 45 6.60 12.39 28.11
C GLN A 45 6.67 13.88 28.49
N GLU A 46 5.53 14.56 28.57
CA GLU A 46 5.44 16.02 28.76
C GLU A 46 4.75 16.42 30.10
N GLY A 47 4.12 15.46 30.76
CA GLY A 47 3.38 15.70 32.01
C GLY A 47 1.90 15.99 31.80
N GLN A 48 1.15 16.05 32.91
CA GLN A 48 -0.31 16.22 32.95
C GLN A 48 -0.76 17.54 32.31
N HIS A 49 0.06 18.59 32.41
CA HIS A 49 -0.25 19.93 31.90
C HIS A 49 -0.64 19.93 30.40
N LEU A 50 0.12 19.22 29.56
CA LEU A 50 -0.17 19.16 28.13
C LEU A 50 -1.49 18.44 27.83
N LEU A 51 -1.78 17.35 28.52
CA LEU A 51 -3.08 16.67 28.36
C LEU A 51 -4.23 17.56 28.77
N ASP A 52 -4.11 18.27 29.90
CA ASP A 52 -5.14 19.20 30.37
C ASP A 52 -5.35 20.35 29.38
N LEU A 53 -4.28 20.87 28.78
CA LEU A 53 -4.36 21.88 27.75
C LEU A 53 -5.12 21.38 26.51
N VAL A 54 -4.79 20.20 25.99
CA VAL A 54 -5.47 19.57 24.84
C VAL A 54 -6.96 19.40 25.15
N GLU A 55 -7.32 18.90 26.33
CA GLU A 55 -8.73 18.70 26.72
C GLU A 55 -9.46 20.03 26.91
N ASN A 56 -8.82 21.05 27.46
CA ASN A 56 -9.41 22.37 27.62
C ASN A 56 -9.70 23.01 26.25
N VAL A 57 -8.77 22.97 25.32
CA VAL A 57 -8.99 23.47 23.96
C VAL A 57 -10.10 22.68 23.26
N ARG A 58 -10.12 21.35 23.38
CA ARG A 58 -11.16 20.49 22.79
C ARG A 58 -12.56 20.84 23.33
N LYS A 59 -12.68 21.11 24.60
CA LYS A 59 -13.94 21.58 25.26
C LYS A 59 -14.29 22.98 24.80
N GLY A 60 -13.34 23.90 24.87
CA GLY A 60 -13.54 25.29 24.49
C GLY A 60 -14.02 25.46 23.05
N VAL A 61 -13.48 24.65 22.10
CA VAL A 61 -13.97 24.65 20.70
C VAL A 61 -15.45 24.23 20.62
N ARG A 62 -15.88 23.24 21.41
CA ARG A 62 -17.29 22.81 21.45
C ARG A 62 -18.22 23.83 22.07
N GLU A 63 -17.73 24.61 23.03
CA GLU A 63 -18.45 25.61 23.78
C GLU A 63 -18.35 27.01 23.13
N GLY A 64 -17.56 27.18 22.07
CA GLY A 64 -17.37 28.43 21.35
C GLY A 64 -16.32 29.39 21.96
N SER A 65 -15.62 28.96 23.01
CA SER A 65 -14.56 29.73 23.73
C SER A 65 -13.14 29.35 23.33
N GLY A 66 -12.97 28.47 22.34
CA GLY A 66 -11.67 27.94 21.96
C GLY A 66 -10.64 28.98 21.51
N ILE A 67 -11.10 30.08 20.86
CA ILE A 67 -10.22 31.16 20.38
C ILE A 67 -9.59 31.89 21.57
N GLU A 68 -10.37 32.23 22.61
CA GLU A 68 -9.86 32.90 23.80
C GLU A 68 -8.78 32.12 24.53
N ILE A 69 -8.88 30.78 24.54
CA ILE A 69 -7.87 29.88 25.11
C ILE A 69 -6.59 30.00 24.31
N LEU A 70 -6.68 29.93 22.96
CA LEU A 70 -5.53 29.94 22.06
C LEU A 70 -4.76 31.27 22.07
N GLU A 71 -5.46 32.41 22.20
CA GLU A 71 -4.85 33.75 22.24
C GLU A 71 -3.95 33.98 23.47
N ASN A 72 -4.18 33.21 24.54
CA ASN A 72 -3.46 33.37 25.80
C ASN A 72 -2.35 32.33 26.00
N LEU A 73 -2.05 31.48 24.99
CA LEU A 73 -1.01 30.47 25.10
C LEU A 73 0.41 31.05 24.97
N SER A 74 1.34 30.46 25.69
CA SER A 74 2.76 30.65 25.42
C SER A 74 3.12 30.01 24.07
N VAL A 75 4.23 30.44 23.45
CA VAL A 75 4.72 29.84 22.19
C VAL A 75 5.05 28.35 22.36
N ASP A 76 5.60 27.99 23.52
CA ASP A 76 5.94 26.59 23.83
C ASP A 76 4.68 25.73 23.97
N ASP A 77 3.68 26.18 24.73
CA ASP A 77 2.40 25.49 24.87
C ASP A 77 1.68 25.37 23.52
N ALA A 78 1.66 26.44 22.72
CA ALA A 78 1.07 26.43 21.39
C ALA A 78 1.78 25.42 20.46
N THR A 79 3.10 25.33 20.51
CA THR A 79 3.88 24.38 19.73
C THR A 79 3.58 22.95 20.14
N GLN A 80 3.56 22.65 21.43
CA GLN A 80 3.22 21.32 21.95
C GLN A 80 1.76 20.94 21.62
N LEU A 81 0.82 21.88 21.72
CA LEU A 81 -0.57 21.67 21.38
C LEU A 81 -0.75 21.33 19.90
N VAL A 82 -0.13 22.10 18.99
CA VAL A 82 -0.19 21.84 17.54
C VAL A 82 0.38 20.46 17.23
N ARG A 83 1.49 20.09 17.85
CA ARG A 83 2.12 18.78 17.67
C ARG A 83 1.21 17.65 18.17
N ALA A 84 0.56 17.83 19.34
CA ALA A 84 -0.39 16.84 19.87
C ALA A 84 -1.61 16.67 18.98
N LEU A 85 -2.16 17.75 18.43
CA LEU A 85 -3.28 17.71 17.50
C LEU A 85 -2.89 17.07 16.16
N SER A 86 -1.70 17.41 15.61
CA SER A 86 -1.18 16.78 14.40
C SER A 86 -1.05 15.26 14.56
N THR A 87 -0.41 14.83 15.65
CA THR A 87 -0.28 13.41 15.97
C THR A 87 -1.65 12.72 16.11
N TYR A 88 -2.61 13.36 16.78
CA TYR A 88 -3.97 12.84 16.88
C TYR A 88 -4.64 12.67 15.51
N PHE A 89 -4.49 13.65 14.61
CA PHE A 89 -5.04 13.53 13.25
C PHE A 89 -4.38 12.43 12.45
N HIS A 90 -3.07 12.24 12.57
CA HIS A 90 -2.41 11.09 11.95
C HIS A 90 -2.99 9.76 12.43
N LEU A 91 -3.18 9.61 13.73
CA LEU A 91 -3.77 8.40 14.33
C LEU A 91 -5.23 8.19 13.89
N ALA A 92 -6.03 9.26 13.87
CA ALA A 92 -7.41 9.18 13.38
C ALA A 92 -7.49 8.78 11.90
N ASN A 93 -6.62 9.34 11.06
CA ASN A 93 -6.52 8.98 9.64
C ASN A 93 -6.12 7.51 9.46
N VAL A 94 -5.19 7.00 10.26
CA VAL A 94 -4.82 5.56 10.23
C VAL A 94 -6.01 4.70 10.60
N ALA A 95 -6.74 5.04 11.67
CA ALA A 95 -7.94 4.30 12.05
C ALA A 95 -9.00 4.29 10.93
N GLU A 96 -9.20 5.42 10.26
CA GLU A 96 -10.11 5.53 9.11
C GLU A 96 -9.65 4.67 7.93
N GLN A 97 -8.36 4.66 7.61
CA GLN A 97 -7.81 3.84 6.53
C GLN A 97 -7.98 2.34 6.80
N VAL A 98 -7.68 1.89 8.02
CA VAL A 98 -7.87 0.49 8.43
C VAL A 98 -9.35 0.11 8.40
N HIS A 99 -10.21 0.97 8.90
CA HIS A 99 -11.66 0.79 8.86
C HIS A 99 -12.14 0.65 7.40
N ARG A 100 -11.74 1.55 6.51
CA ARG A 100 -12.09 1.50 5.08
C ARG A 100 -11.61 0.20 4.42
N SER A 101 -10.41 -0.27 4.75
CA SER A 101 -9.88 -1.54 4.25
C SER A 101 -10.72 -2.73 4.71
N ARG A 102 -11.16 -2.75 5.98
CA ARG A 102 -12.05 -3.80 6.50
C ARG A 102 -13.42 -3.81 5.80
N VAL A 103 -14.03 -2.64 5.62
CA VAL A 103 -15.30 -2.52 4.89
C VAL A 103 -15.17 -3.03 3.45
N LEU A 104 -14.10 -2.66 2.76
CA LEU A 104 -13.84 -3.16 1.41
C LEU A 104 -13.62 -4.67 1.38
N ALA A 105 -12.91 -5.24 2.36
CA ALA A 105 -12.73 -6.68 2.47
C ALA A 105 -14.07 -7.40 2.70
N GLU A 106 -14.94 -6.86 3.54
CA GLU A 106 -16.28 -7.41 3.78
C GLU A 106 -17.17 -7.32 2.54
N VAL A 107 -17.18 -6.20 1.83
CA VAL A 107 -17.89 -6.05 0.56
C VAL A 107 -17.39 -7.06 -0.48
N ARG A 108 -16.08 -7.33 -0.52
CA ARG A 108 -15.50 -8.36 -1.41
C ARG A 108 -16.02 -9.77 -1.07
N THR A 109 -16.16 -10.10 0.20
CA THR A 109 -16.62 -11.43 0.64
C THR A 109 -18.12 -11.63 0.37
N GLN A 110 -18.93 -10.57 0.45
CA GLN A 110 -20.38 -10.66 0.29
C GLN A 110 -20.88 -10.49 -1.15
N GLY A 111 -20.22 -9.70 -1.97
CA GLY A 111 -20.70 -9.33 -3.30
C GLY A 111 -19.68 -9.46 -4.42
N GLY A 112 -18.52 -10.07 -4.16
CA GLY A 112 -17.42 -10.15 -5.08
C GLY A 112 -16.63 -8.82 -5.18
N SER A 113 -15.42 -8.91 -5.74
CA SER A 113 -14.57 -7.76 -5.98
C SER A 113 -15.11 -6.91 -7.15
N TRP A 114 -14.54 -5.71 -7.34
CA TRP A 114 -14.81 -4.93 -8.55
C TRP A 114 -14.44 -5.69 -9.82
N ILE A 115 -13.40 -6.53 -9.76
CA ILE A 115 -12.99 -7.42 -10.85
C ILE A 115 -14.09 -8.42 -11.13
N THR A 116 -14.64 -9.09 -10.09
CA THR A 116 -15.76 -10.03 -10.23
C THR A 116 -16.95 -9.39 -10.96
N ARG A 117 -17.36 -8.18 -10.52
CA ARG A 117 -18.48 -7.47 -11.16
C ARG A 117 -18.19 -7.05 -12.61
N ALA A 118 -16.94 -6.71 -12.93
CA ALA A 118 -16.55 -6.41 -14.30
C ALA A 118 -16.62 -7.67 -15.18
N ILE A 119 -16.15 -8.79 -14.66
CA ILE A 119 -16.22 -10.09 -15.35
C ILE A 119 -17.67 -10.56 -15.51
N ASP A 120 -18.54 -10.38 -14.51
CA ASP A 120 -19.98 -10.68 -14.61
C ASP A 120 -20.64 -9.92 -15.76
N LYS A 121 -20.32 -8.63 -15.92
CA LYS A 121 -20.83 -7.82 -17.04
C LYS A 121 -20.32 -8.30 -18.40
N ILE A 122 -19.05 -8.70 -18.47
CA ILE A 122 -18.48 -9.27 -19.70
C ILE A 122 -19.16 -10.60 -20.02
N GLU A 123 -19.33 -11.47 -19.05
CA GLU A 123 -20.01 -12.75 -19.19
C GLU A 123 -21.46 -12.58 -19.67
N GLU A 124 -22.17 -11.61 -19.10
CA GLU A 124 -23.53 -11.27 -19.52
C GLU A 124 -23.57 -10.74 -20.96
N ALA A 125 -22.64 -9.85 -21.31
CA ALA A 125 -22.56 -9.33 -22.70
C ALA A 125 -22.22 -10.41 -23.73
N MET A 126 -21.40 -11.42 -23.36
CA MET A 126 -21.11 -12.57 -24.21
C MET A 126 -22.32 -13.51 -24.38
N LYS A 127 -23.12 -13.67 -23.32
CA LYS A 127 -24.34 -14.50 -23.36
C LYS A 127 -25.51 -13.83 -24.12
N ASN A 128 -25.58 -12.51 -24.03
CA ASN A 128 -26.66 -11.70 -24.60
C ASN A 128 -26.06 -10.61 -25.52
N PRO A 129 -25.47 -11.01 -26.66
CA PRO A 129 -24.81 -10.03 -27.53
C PRO A 129 -25.81 -9.06 -28.15
N VAL A 130 -25.46 -7.78 -28.17
CA VAL A 130 -26.19 -6.79 -28.96
C VAL A 130 -25.82 -7.00 -30.43
N ALA A 131 -26.80 -7.04 -31.33
CA ALA A 131 -26.58 -7.28 -32.74
C ALA A 131 -25.47 -6.34 -33.32
N GLY A 132 -24.45 -6.91 -33.92
CA GLY A 132 -23.27 -6.18 -34.44
C GLY A 132 -22.20 -5.84 -33.42
N HIS A 133 -22.33 -6.30 -32.17
CA HIS A 133 -21.33 -6.08 -31.09
C HIS A 133 -21.05 -7.41 -30.35
N GLU A 134 -20.93 -8.48 -31.11
CA GLU A 134 -20.59 -9.79 -30.58
C GLU A 134 -19.13 -9.83 -30.11
N ILE A 135 -18.91 -10.26 -28.86
CA ILE A 135 -17.56 -10.40 -28.29
C ILE A 135 -17.14 -11.87 -28.40
N SER A 136 -16.15 -12.16 -29.25
CA SER A 136 -15.60 -13.50 -29.32
C SER A 136 -14.56 -13.75 -28.21
N HIS A 137 -14.35 -15.04 -27.85
CA HIS A 137 -13.26 -15.41 -26.95
C HIS A 137 -11.88 -14.97 -27.46
N ALA A 138 -11.66 -14.97 -28.77
CA ALA A 138 -10.40 -14.56 -29.38
C ALA A 138 -10.18 -13.05 -29.19
N ASP A 139 -11.21 -12.24 -29.42
CA ASP A 139 -11.14 -10.80 -29.21
C ASP A 139 -10.90 -10.46 -27.75
N LEU A 140 -11.61 -11.13 -26.85
CA LEU A 140 -11.46 -10.92 -25.42
C LEU A 140 -10.05 -11.31 -24.92
N SER A 141 -9.52 -12.46 -25.38
CA SER A 141 -8.17 -12.89 -25.07
C SER A 141 -7.13 -11.89 -25.56
N LYS A 142 -7.34 -11.32 -26.76
CA LYS A 142 -6.47 -10.28 -27.29
C LYS A 142 -6.52 -9.02 -26.44
N TRP A 143 -7.71 -8.53 -26.08
CA TRP A 143 -7.87 -7.35 -25.24
C TRP A 143 -7.23 -7.52 -23.85
N ILE A 144 -7.37 -8.71 -23.26
CA ILE A 144 -6.73 -9.02 -21.98
C ILE A 144 -5.20 -9.00 -22.09
N ASN A 145 -4.65 -9.54 -23.19
CA ASN A 145 -3.21 -9.51 -23.45
C ASN A 145 -2.67 -8.10 -23.68
N ASP A 146 -3.47 -7.23 -24.29
CA ASP A 146 -3.13 -5.85 -24.60
C ASP A 146 -3.48 -4.89 -23.47
N LEU A 147 -4.06 -5.38 -22.36
CA LEU A 147 -4.47 -4.55 -21.23
C LEU A 147 -3.24 -3.95 -20.54
N ASP A 148 -3.18 -2.62 -20.46
CA ASP A 148 -2.18 -1.85 -19.72
C ASP A 148 -2.87 -0.76 -18.90
N ILE A 149 -3.11 -1.04 -17.63
CA ILE A 149 -3.60 -0.06 -16.65
C ILE A 149 -2.38 0.50 -15.95
N ARG A 150 -2.15 1.81 -16.09
CA ARG A 150 -0.94 2.46 -15.58
C ARG A 150 -1.27 3.64 -14.67
N PRO A 151 -1.48 3.43 -13.37
CA PRO A 151 -1.48 4.52 -12.40
C PRO A 151 -0.14 5.26 -12.44
N VAL A 152 -0.20 6.60 -12.43
CA VAL A 152 0.99 7.45 -12.48
C VAL A 152 1.09 8.24 -11.19
N PHE A 153 2.19 8.08 -10.47
CA PHE A 153 2.48 8.82 -9.25
C PHE A 153 2.98 10.23 -9.61
N THR A 154 2.42 11.20 -8.90
CA THR A 154 2.85 12.61 -8.98
C THR A 154 3.40 13.05 -7.63
N ALA A 155 4.35 13.98 -7.62
CA ALA A 155 4.78 14.63 -6.40
C ALA A 155 3.65 15.53 -5.88
N HIS A 156 3.38 15.47 -4.57
CA HIS A 156 2.47 16.40 -3.92
C HIS A 156 3.27 17.27 -2.94
N PRO A 157 3.34 18.59 -3.14
CA PRO A 157 4.24 19.46 -2.37
C PRO A 157 3.90 19.55 -0.88
N THR A 158 2.73 19.02 -0.47
CA THR A 158 2.31 18.99 0.94
C THR A 158 2.71 17.72 1.69
N GLU A 159 3.27 16.72 1.02
CA GLU A 159 3.71 15.50 1.68
C GLU A 159 5.10 15.69 2.31
N ALA A 160 5.12 16.42 3.42
CA ALA A 160 6.32 16.69 4.20
C ALA A 160 6.64 15.60 5.23
N ALA A 161 5.82 14.55 5.33
CA ALA A 161 5.99 13.52 6.34
C ALA A 161 7.31 12.77 6.17
N ARG A 162 8.06 12.63 7.26
CA ARG A 162 9.28 11.82 7.26
C ARG A 162 8.95 10.34 7.09
N ARG A 163 9.79 9.60 6.38
CA ARG A 163 9.67 8.14 6.25
C ARG A 163 9.54 7.45 7.61
N SER A 164 10.22 7.94 8.64
CA SER A 164 10.13 7.42 10.01
C SER A 164 8.72 7.55 10.61
N ILE A 165 7.96 8.59 10.25
CA ILE A 165 6.55 8.75 10.61
C ILE A 165 5.71 7.72 9.85
N LEU A 166 5.87 7.63 8.53
CA LEU A 166 5.11 6.70 7.69
C LEU A 166 5.28 5.24 8.13
N ILE A 167 6.49 4.82 8.47
CA ILE A 167 6.76 3.47 9.00
C ILE A 167 5.98 3.21 10.29
N LYS A 168 5.98 4.16 11.24
CA LYS A 168 5.23 4.01 12.50
C LYS A 168 3.72 3.99 12.28
N LEU A 169 3.21 4.85 11.39
CA LEU A 169 1.78 4.84 11.03
C LEU A 169 1.40 3.52 10.36
N GLY A 170 2.24 2.97 9.49
CA GLY A 170 2.05 1.64 8.89
C GLY A 170 2.06 0.51 9.93
N GLU A 171 2.95 0.57 10.93
CA GLU A 171 2.95 -0.40 12.04
C GLU A 171 1.69 -0.28 12.90
N ILE A 172 1.24 0.93 13.22
CA ILE A 172 -0.03 1.16 13.94
C ILE A 172 -1.21 0.59 13.14
N ALA A 173 -1.25 0.82 11.82
CA ALA A 173 -2.28 0.25 10.95
C ALA A 173 -2.30 -1.28 11.02
N SER A 174 -1.14 -1.92 10.90
CA SER A 174 -0.99 -3.37 10.98
C SER A 174 -1.42 -3.92 12.35
N LEU A 175 -1.04 -3.24 13.43
CA LEU A 175 -1.44 -3.62 14.79
C LEU A 175 -2.96 -3.47 15.02
N LEU A 176 -3.59 -2.45 14.46
CA LEU A 176 -5.05 -2.29 14.54
C LEU A 176 -5.79 -3.40 13.79
N ASP A 177 -5.22 -3.89 12.70
CA ASP A 177 -5.85 -4.93 11.87
C ASP A 177 -5.65 -6.36 12.40
N THR A 178 -4.81 -6.54 13.41
CA THR A 178 -4.62 -7.83 14.10
C THR A 178 -5.62 -8.02 15.24
N PRO A 179 -5.95 -9.28 15.62
CA PRO A 179 -6.82 -9.56 16.77
C PRO A 179 -6.27 -8.95 18.07
N LYS A 180 -7.16 -8.35 18.87
CA LYS A 180 -6.80 -7.71 20.15
C LYS A 180 -6.18 -8.71 21.13
N SER A 181 -5.03 -8.35 21.70
CA SER A 181 -4.32 -9.07 22.74
C SER A 181 -3.52 -8.10 23.61
N VAL A 182 -3.12 -8.54 24.81
CA VAL A 182 -2.29 -7.72 25.71
C VAL A 182 -0.98 -7.31 25.03
N VAL A 183 -0.32 -8.24 24.35
CA VAL A 183 0.94 -7.96 23.63
C VAL A 183 0.74 -6.95 22.51
N GLN A 184 -0.39 -7.02 21.80
CA GLN A 184 -0.72 -6.03 20.76
C GLN A 184 -0.97 -4.65 21.36
N ASP A 185 -1.68 -4.57 22.52
CA ASP A 185 -1.94 -3.30 23.20
C ASP A 185 -0.64 -2.65 23.68
N GLU A 186 0.28 -3.44 24.23
CA GLU A 186 1.61 -2.97 24.65
C GLU A 186 2.42 -2.43 23.45
N ARG A 187 2.48 -3.19 22.36
CA ARG A 187 3.18 -2.74 21.13
C ARG A 187 2.56 -1.49 20.51
N LEU A 188 1.23 -1.40 20.54
CA LEU A 188 0.53 -0.23 20.02
C LEU A 188 0.86 1.01 20.86
N ALA A 189 0.86 0.88 22.21
CA ALA A 189 1.25 1.96 23.10
C ALA A 189 2.71 2.39 22.90
N GLU A 190 3.62 1.43 22.74
CA GLU A 190 5.04 1.69 22.46
C GLU A 190 5.21 2.43 21.11
N THR A 191 4.49 1.99 20.06
CA THR A 191 4.60 2.61 18.74
C THR A 191 4.03 4.04 18.77
N VAL A 192 2.96 4.31 19.53
CA VAL A 192 2.43 5.66 19.74
C VAL A 192 3.42 6.54 20.50
N ASP A 193 4.09 6.01 21.54
CA ASP A 193 5.15 6.72 22.26
C ASP A 193 6.31 7.09 21.32
N LEU A 194 6.75 6.15 20.48
CA LEU A 194 7.80 6.39 19.50
C LEU A 194 7.38 7.38 18.40
N LEU A 195 6.09 7.37 18.02
CA LEU A 195 5.54 8.36 17.09
C LEU A 195 5.62 9.75 17.69
N TRP A 196 5.19 9.93 18.94
CA TRP A 196 5.27 11.20 19.66
C TRP A 196 6.71 11.72 19.77
N GLN A 197 7.69 10.84 20.01
CA GLN A 197 9.10 11.21 20.12
C GLN A 197 9.80 11.43 18.76
N THR A 198 9.09 11.20 17.65
CA THR A 198 9.67 11.39 16.33
C THR A 198 9.36 12.80 15.82
N ASP A 199 10.40 13.51 15.42
CA ASP A 199 10.24 14.83 14.81
C ASP A 199 9.51 14.69 13.46
N GLU A 200 8.36 15.35 13.35
CA GLU A 200 7.53 15.35 12.15
C GLU A 200 8.10 16.27 11.07
N LEU A 201 8.65 17.40 11.48
CA LEU A 201 9.09 18.43 10.55
C LEU A 201 10.48 18.14 10.00
N ARG A 202 10.64 18.30 8.70
CA ARG A 202 11.97 18.39 8.09
C ARG A 202 12.46 19.81 8.22
N LEU A 203 13.70 19.98 8.74
CA LEU A 203 14.38 21.28 8.79
C LEU A 203 14.69 21.81 7.39
N ASN A 204 14.96 20.90 6.45
CA ASN A 204 15.26 21.22 5.07
C ASN A 204 14.06 20.89 4.17
N ARG A 205 13.85 21.72 3.15
CA ARG A 205 12.85 21.46 2.10
C ARG A 205 13.21 20.16 1.37
N PRO A 206 12.25 19.26 1.12
CA PRO A 206 12.53 18.04 0.35
C PRO A 206 13.10 18.37 -1.03
N GLU A 207 14.10 17.63 -1.44
CA GLU A 207 14.66 17.68 -2.79
C GLU A 207 13.90 16.71 -3.70
N PRO A 208 13.93 16.88 -5.04
CA PRO A 208 13.22 15.98 -5.96
C PRO A 208 13.60 14.51 -5.81
N LEU A 209 14.85 14.20 -5.42
CA LEU A 209 15.28 12.82 -5.16
C LEU A 209 14.72 12.26 -3.84
N ASP A 210 14.49 13.09 -2.83
CA ASP A 210 13.79 12.67 -1.61
C ASP A 210 12.34 12.27 -1.92
N GLU A 211 11.68 13.04 -2.79
CA GLU A 211 10.31 12.75 -3.25
C GLU A 211 10.28 11.45 -4.05
N ALA A 212 11.27 11.23 -4.94
CA ALA A 212 11.41 9.98 -5.68
C ALA A 212 11.59 8.77 -4.75
N MET A 213 12.41 8.89 -3.70
CA MET A 213 12.58 7.83 -2.70
C MET A 213 11.30 7.55 -1.91
N ASN A 214 10.51 8.58 -1.59
CA ASN A 214 9.23 8.41 -0.92
C ASN A 214 8.23 7.63 -1.82
N ALA A 215 8.16 7.97 -3.10
CA ALA A 215 7.30 7.24 -4.05
C ALA A 215 7.69 5.76 -4.15
N LEU A 216 8.98 5.45 -4.17
CA LEU A 216 9.47 4.06 -4.19
C LEU A 216 9.04 3.27 -2.95
N TYR A 217 8.96 3.91 -1.79
CA TYR A 217 8.43 3.27 -0.59
C TYR A 217 7.00 2.77 -0.76
N TYR A 218 6.11 3.59 -1.31
CA TYR A 218 4.72 3.18 -1.59
C TYR A 218 4.65 2.10 -2.67
N LEU A 219 5.50 2.19 -3.71
CA LEU A 219 5.56 1.18 -4.76
C LEU A 219 6.04 -0.17 -4.25
N ASP A 220 6.96 -0.20 -3.28
CA ASP A 220 7.40 -1.43 -2.63
C ASP A 220 6.27 -2.13 -1.89
N ASP A 221 5.51 -1.39 -1.10
CA ASP A 221 4.39 -1.93 -0.34
C ASP A 221 3.32 -2.48 -1.28
N LEU A 222 2.97 -1.73 -2.33
CA LEU A 222 2.05 -2.20 -3.37
C LEU A 222 2.57 -3.46 -4.08
N ALA A 223 3.84 -3.50 -4.44
CA ALA A 223 4.44 -4.63 -5.14
C ALA A 223 4.58 -5.88 -4.26
N ALA A 224 4.75 -5.71 -2.95
CA ALA A 224 4.92 -6.82 -2.03
C ALA A 224 3.61 -7.58 -1.75
N GLN A 225 2.48 -6.91 -1.71
CA GLN A 225 1.19 -7.48 -1.29
C GLN A 225 0.06 -7.19 -2.27
N THR A 226 -0.29 -5.95 -2.50
CA THR A 226 -1.51 -5.56 -3.20
C THR A 226 -1.53 -5.98 -4.66
N VAL A 227 -0.45 -5.75 -5.39
CA VAL A 227 -0.36 -6.09 -6.82
C VAL A 227 -0.49 -7.60 -7.07
N PRO A 228 0.24 -8.47 -6.35
CA PRO A 228 0.07 -9.92 -6.47
C PRO A 228 -1.36 -10.38 -6.16
N GLU A 229 -2.02 -9.82 -5.14
CA GLU A 229 -3.40 -10.16 -4.81
C GLU A 229 -4.37 -9.77 -5.93
N VAL A 230 -4.26 -8.55 -6.44
CA VAL A 230 -5.08 -8.04 -7.55
C VAL A 230 -4.90 -8.88 -8.81
N LEU A 231 -3.66 -9.23 -9.17
CA LEU A 231 -3.37 -10.04 -10.33
C LEU A 231 -3.87 -11.49 -10.17
N ASN A 232 -3.75 -12.06 -8.97
CA ASN A 232 -4.29 -13.39 -8.67
C ASN A 232 -5.82 -13.41 -8.73
N ASP A 233 -6.48 -12.38 -8.18
CA ASP A 233 -7.93 -12.23 -8.29
C ASP A 233 -8.36 -12.11 -9.75
N PHE A 234 -7.65 -11.29 -10.52
CA PHE A 234 -7.93 -11.11 -11.94
C PHE A 234 -7.76 -12.40 -12.74
N ALA A 235 -6.65 -13.11 -12.54
CA ALA A 235 -6.39 -14.39 -13.19
C ALA A 235 -7.45 -15.45 -12.83
N ARG A 236 -7.91 -15.48 -11.55
CA ARG A 236 -8.96 -16.38 -11.10
C ARG A 236 -10.31 -16.08 -11.75
N GLU A 237 -10.69 -14.81 -11.83
CA GLU A 237 -11.94 -14.40 -12.44
C GLU A 237 -11.93 -14.61 -13.96
N LEU A 238 -10.81 -14.41 -14.65
CA LEU A 238 -10.69 -14.70 -16.08
C LEU A 238 -10.89 -16.18 -16.42
N LYS A 239 -10.54 -17.10 -15.51
CA LYS A 239 -10.79 -18.54 -15.70
C LYS A 239 -12.26 -18.87 -15.81
N ARG A 240 -13.17 -18.08 -15.23
CA ARG A 240 -14.62 -18.21 -15.40
C ARG A 240 -15.04 -18.04 -16.87
N LEU A 241 -14.29 -17.22 -17.61
CA LEU A 241 -14.47 -17.00 -19.04
C LEU A 241 -13.64 -17.96 -19.91
N ASN A 242 -13.01 -18.99 -19.31
CA ASN A 242 -12.06 -19.89 -19.96
C ASN A 242 -10.87 -19.15 -20.61
N ILE A 243 -10.39 -18.08 -19.97
CA ILE A 243 -9.22 -17.32 -20.40
C ILE A 243 -8.14 -17.47 -19.35
N ASP A 244 -6.95 -17.86 -19.78
CA ASP A 244 -5.75 -17.87 -18.96
C ASP A 244 -5.00 -16.56 -19.13
N LEU A 245 -4.62 -15.94 -18.01
CA LEU A 245 -3.73 -14.78 -18.01
C LEU A 245 -2.29 -15.31 -18.26
N PRO A 246 -1.66 -14.94 -19.38
CA PRO A 246 -0.29 -15.37 -19.66
C PRO A 246 0.68 -14.85 -18.59
N VAL A 247 1.69 -15.65 -18.24
CA VAL A 247 2.75 -15.23 -17.28
C VAL A 247 3.54 -14.01 -17.75
N THR A 248 3.51 -13.72 -19.04
CA THR A 248 4.14 -12.54 -19.64
C THR A 248 3.23 -11.32 -19.68
N ALA A 249 1.94 -11.48 -19.38
CA ALA A 249 0.99 -10.36 -19.36
C ALA A 249 1.33 -9.37 -18.23
N ARG A 250 1.19 -8.10 -18.51
CA ARG A 250 1.44 -7.00 -17.57
C ARG A 250 0.26 -6.04 -17.55
N PRO A 251 -0.92 -6.49 -17.09
CA PRO A 251 -2.14 -5.70 -17.14
C PRO A 251 -2.13 -4.50 -16.19
N LEU A 252 -1.22 -4.50 -15.19
CA LEU A 252 -1.05 -3.42 -14.24
C LEU A 252 0.43 -3.06 -14.15
N THR A 253 0.74 -1.82 -14.49
CA THR A 253 2.09 -1.24 -14.40
C THR A 253 2.00 0.12 -13.71
N PHE A 254 3.12 0.66 -13.25
CA PHE A 254 3.15 1.96 -12.59
C PHE A 254 4.08 2.91 -13.32
N GLY A 255 3.70 4.18 -13.39
CA GLY A 255 4.54 5.26 -13.84
C GLY A 255 4.75 6.28 -12.72
N THR A 256 5.72 7.15 -12.89
CA THR A 256 5.91 8.30 -12.01
C THR A 256 6.40 9.50 -12.80
N TRP A 257 5.91 10.68 -12.43
CA TRP A 257 6.40 11.97 -12.93
C TRP A 257 7.46 12.57 -12.01
N ILE A 258 7.65 11.97 -10.82
CA ILE A 258 8.53 12.48 -9.78
C ILE A 258 9.98 12.41 -10.27
N GLY A 259 10.66 13.54 -10.21
CA GLY A 259 12.03 13.69 -10.73
C GLY A 259 12.10 13.90 -12.26
N GLY A 260 10.97 13.83 -13.00
CA GLY A 260 10.93 14.04 -14.46
C GLY A 260 10.07 15.23 -14.91
N ASP A 261 9.01 15.52 -14.17
CA ASP A 261 8.12 16.65 -14.48
C ASP A 261 8.71 17.95 -13.93
N ARG A 262 9.00 18.85 -14.83
CA ARG A 262 9.64 20.14 -14.48
C ARG A 262 8.64 21.17 -14.00
N ASP A 263 7.48 21.27 -14.63
CA ASP A 263 6.35 22.17 -14.30
C ASP A 263 6.80 23.54 -13.71
N GLY A 264 7.83 24.13 -14.29
CA GLY A 264 8.44 25.37 -13.82
C GLY A 264 9.33 25.23 -12.58
N ASN A 265 9.57 24.03 -12.05
CA ASN A 265 10.47 23.80 -10.92
C ASN A 265 11.94 23.79 -11.39
N PRO A 266 12.75 24.81 -11.02
CA PRO A 266 14.14 24.90 -11.46
C PRO A 266 15.04 23.80 -10.88
N ASN A 267 14.59 23.10 -9.83
CA ASN A 267 15.37 22.03 -9.19
C ASN A 267 15.26 20.69 -9.95
N ILE A 268 14.35 20.57 -10.94
CA ILE A 268 14.25 19.37 -11.77
C ILE A 268 15.01 19.60 -13.06
N THR A 269 16.32 19.35 -13.01
CA THR A 269 17.23 19.41 -14.15
C THR A 269 17.28 18.05 -14.89
N PRO A 270 17.87 17.98 -16.10
CA PRO A 270 18.11 16.71 -16.79
C PRO A 270 18.92 15.71 -15.96
N GLU A 271 19.91 16.21 -15.20
CA GLU A 271 20.76 15.40 -14.34
C GLU A 271 19.96 14.78 -13.19
N ILE A 272 19.09 15.56 -12.54
CA ILE A 272 18.15 15.05 -11.52
C ILE A 272 17.21 14.00 -12.08
N THR A 273 16.74 14.18 -13.32
CA THR A 273 15.90 13.16 -13.97
C THR A 273 16.68 11.87 -14.21
N GLU A 274 17.93 11.95 -14.64
CA GLU A 274 18.81 10.78 -14.81
C GLU A 274 19.04 10.08 -13.47
N GLU A 275 19.38 10.82 -12.42
CA GLU A 275 19.59 10.28 -11.07
C GLU A 275 18.32 9.60 -10.52
N ALA A 276 17.13 10.20 -10.74
CA ALA A 276 15.85 9.60 -10.35
C ALA A 276 15.61 8.26 -11.07
N VAL A 277 15.93 8.17 -12.37
CA VAL A 277 15.81 6.92 -13.12
C VAL A 277 16.80 5.87 -12.62
N VAL A 278 18.06 6.25 -12.37
CA VAL A 278 19.07 5.34 -11.80
C VAL A 278 18.62 4.83 -10.43
N LEU A 279 18.07 5.70 -9.59
CA LEU A 279 17.52 5.33 -8.29
C LEU A 279 16.40 4.29 -8.42
N GLN A 280 15.46 4.51 -9.35
CA GLN A 280 14.35 3.58 -9.63
C GLN A 280 14.84 2.22 -10.13
N VAL A 281 15.80 2.20 -11.06
CA VAL A 281 16.40 0.96 -11.59
C VAL A 281 17.12 0.19 -10.48
N ALA A 282 17.97 0.88 -9.69
CA ALA A 282 18.69 0.25 -8.59
C ALA A 282 17.71 -0.33 -7.54
N HIS A 283 16.59 0.36 -7.32
CA HIS A 283 15.54 -0.10 -6.42
C HIS A 283 14.82 -1.35 -6.97
N ALA A 284 14.42 -1.34 -8.24
CA ALA A 284 13.78 -2.48 -8.90
C ALA A 284 14.68 -3.73 -8.88
N ILE A 285 15.99 -3.57 -9.11
CA ILE A 285 16.96 -4.67 -9.01
C ILE A 285 16.98 -5.24 -7.60
N ARG A 286 17.08 -4.40 -6.55
CA ARG A 286 17.08 -4.87 -5.16
C ARG A 286 15.79 -5.62 -4.80
N SER A 287 14.64 -5.11 -5.19
CA SER A 287 13.33 -5.74 -4.95
C SER A 287 13.22 -7.08 -5.68
N THR A 288 13.71 -7.16 -6.92
CA THR A 288 13.77 -8.41 -7.69
C THR A 288 14.69 -9.42 -7.01
N MET A 289 15.89 -9.01 -6.60
CA MET A 289 16.82 -9.88 -5.87
C MET A 289 16.22 -10.41 -4.56
N ALA A 290 15.50 -9.57 -3.83
CA ALA A 290 14.79 -9.97 -2.60
C ALA A 290 13.70 -11.02 -2.91
N ALA A 291 12.92 -10.83 -3.98
CA ALA A 291 11.91 -11.79 -4.42
C ALA A 291 12.55 -13.12 -4.85
N MET A 292 13.61 -13.10 -5.63
CA MET A 292 14.36 -14.30 -6.03
C MET A 292 14.94 -15.04 -4.82
N ASN A 293 15.47 -14.33 -3.84
CA ASN A 293 15.97 -14.95 -2.61
C ASN A 293 14.85 -15.63 -1.81
N ARG A 294 13.65 -15.06 -1.73
CA ARG A 294 12.49 -15.71 -1.11
C ARG A 294 12.10 -16.98 -1.87
N LEU A 295 12.01 -16.92 -3.20
CA LEU A 295 11.73 -18.10 -4.04
C LEU A 295 12.76 -19.18 -3.83
N ARG A 296 14.05 -18.86 -3.84
CA ARG A 296 15.15 -19.78 -3.58
C ARG A 296 15.01 -20.48 -2.22
N GLN A 297 14.55 -19.77 -1.17
CA GLN A 297 14.34 -20.38 0.14
C GLN A 297 13.14 -21.33 0.14
N MET A 298 12.08 -20.99 -0.59
CA MET A 298 10.86 -21.79 -0.65
C MET A 298 11.00 -23.03 -1.56
N LEU A 299 11.76 -22.93 -2.65
CA LEU A 299 11.89 -23.95 -3.68
C LEU A 299 13.03 -24.95 -3.40
N SER A 300 13.18 -25.39 -2.16
CA SER A 300 14.12 -26.44 -1.78
C SER A 300 13.64 -27.85 -2.21
N VAL A 301 13.13 -27.95 -3.44
CA VAL A 301 12.60 -29.20 -4.01
C VAL A 301 13.74 -30.07 -4.45
N SER A 302 13.86 -31.29 -3.85
CA SER A 302 14.94 -32.21 -4.12
C SER A 302 14.61 -33.16 -5.27
N THR A 303 15.55 -33.35 -6.19
CA THR A 303 15.47 -34.33 -7.26
C THR A 303 15.43 -35.79 -6.75
N ARG A 304 15.77 -36.04 -5.50
CA ARG A 304 15.63 -37.35 -4.84
C ARG A 304 14.20 -37.72 -4.50
N ILE A 305 13.31 -36.70 -4.40
CA ILE A 305 11.91 -36.88 -4.01
C ILE A 305 11.00 -36.60 -5.21
N THR A 306 11.22 -35.46 -5.86
CA THR A 306 10.46 -35.03 -7.03
C THR A 306 11.44 -34.70 -8.13
N GLY A 307 11.28 -35.24 -9.33
CA GLY A 307 12.15 -34.93 -10.45
C GLY A 307 12.19 -33.46 -10.83
N ALA A 308 13.17 -33.06 -11.61
CA ALA A 308 13.19 -31.80 -12.32
C ALA A 308 12.87 -32.05 -13.80
N THR A 309 12.33 -31.03 -14.49
CA THR A 309 12.14 -31.15 -15.93
C THR A 309 13.48 -31.15 -16.67
N PRO A 310 13.56 -31.79 -17.84
CA PRO A 310 14.80 -31.78 -18.64
C PRO A 310 15.22 -30.34 -19.00
N GLU A 311 14.25 -29.46 -19.26
CA GLU A 311 14.49 -28.06 -19.62
C GLU A 311 15.15 -27.30 -18.46
N LEU A 312 14.66 -27.48 -17.22
CA LEU A 312 15.27 -26.87 -16.05
C LEU A 312 16.70 -27.40 -15.84
N SER A 313 16.89 -28.69 -15.94
CA SER A 313 18.21 -29.30 -15.77
C SER A 313 19.21 -28.77 -16.80
N ALA A 314 18.80 -28.66 -18.07
CA ALA A 314 19.64 -28.09 -19.13
C ALA A 314 19.96 -26.61 -18.89
N SER A 315 18.97 -25.82 -18.43
CA SER A 315 19.17 -24.41 -18.10
C SER A 315 20.18 -24.24 -16.98
N VAL A 316 20.06 -25.02 -15.89
CA VAL A 316 21.00 -24.96 -14.76
C VAL A 316 22.42 -25.35 -15.21
N GLU A 317 22.56 -26.38 -16.06
CA GLU A 317 23.87 -26.77 -16.59
C GLU A 317 24.50 -25.68 -17.45
N GLU A 318 23.71 -24.98 -18.25
CA GLU A 318 24.17 -23.85 -19.07
C GLU A 318 24.60 -22.68 -18.23
N ASP A 319 23.78 -22.28 -17.22
CA ASP A 319 24.07 -21.19 -16.31
C ASP A 319 25.35 -21.45 -15.52
N LEU A 320 25.55 -22.69 -15.03
CA LEU A 320 26.77 -23.09 -14.31
C LEU A 320 28.04 -23.02 -15.17
N LYS A 321 27.94 -23.22 -16.50
CA LYS A 321 29.06 -23.04 -17.42
C LYS A 321 29.39 -21.56 -17.64
N ASN A 322 28.37 -20.70 -17.63
CA ASN A 322 28.50 -19.29 -17.95
C ASN A 322 28.86 -18.42 -16.74
N ILE A 323 28.66 -18.93 -15.51
CA ILE A 323 28.94 -18.23 -14.26
C ILE A 323 30.02 -18.99 -13.45
N PRO A 324 31.29 -18.86 -13.82
CA PRO A 324 32.37 -19.63 -13.19
C PRO A 324 32.65 -19.24 -11.73
N GLU A 325 32.13 -18.12 -11.26
CA GLU A 325 32.37 -17.59 -9.91
C GLU A 325 31.36 -18.11 -8.87
N PHE A 326 30.51 -19.05 -9.21
CA PHE A 326 29.59 -19.63 -8.25
C PHE A 326 30.34 -20.27 -7.07
N GLU A 327 29.98 -19.87 -5.85
CA GLU A 327 30.59 -20.41 -4.64
C GLU A 327 30.46 -21.93 -4.59
N SER A 328 31.58 -22.64 -4.67
CA SER A 328 31.64 -24.11 -4.77
C SER A 328 30.95 -24.83 -3.60
N ARG A 329 30.85 -24.16 -2.44
CA ARG A 329 30.11 -24.64 -1.27
C ARG A 329 28.61 -24.63 -1.51
N PHE A 330 28.09 -23.53 -2.07
CA PHE A 330 26.67 -23.38 -2.38
C PHE A 330 26.22 -24.45 -3.38
N LEU A 331 26.97 -24.66 -4.44
CA LEU A 331 26.70 -25.71 -5.44
C LEU A 331 26.64 -27.11 -4.82
N ARG A 332 27.63 -27.45 -3.96
CA ARG A 332 27.65 -28.77 -3.31
C ARG A 332 26.47 -29.00 -2.39
N LEU A 333 26.07 -27.97 -1.64
CA LEU A 333 24.96 -28.07 -0.70
C LEU A 333 23.59 -28.15 -1.38
N ASN A 334 23.46 -27.59 -2.58
CA ASN A 334 22.20 -27.55 -3.33
C ASN A 334 22.22 -28.42 -4.60
N ALA A 335 23.19 -29.32 -4.76
CA ALA A 335 23.35 -30.13 -5.95
C ALA A 335 22.11 -30.98 -6.32
N GLN A 336 21.24 -31.26 -5.39
CA GLN A 336 19.99 -32.00 -5.59
C GLN A 336 18.73 -31.07 -5.60
N GLU A 337 18.93 -29.77 -5.64
CA GLU A 337 17.86 -28.76 -5.54
C GLU A 337 17.94 -27.77 -6.72
N PRO A 338 17.64 -28.22 -7.96
CA PRO A 338 17.87 -27.44 -9.18
C PRO A 338 17.06 -26.13 -9.23
N TYR A 339 15.92 -26.05 -8.53
CA TYR A 339 15.13 -24.82 -8.44
C TYR A 339 15.79 -23.72 -7.56
N ARG A 340 16.85 -24.08 -6.81
CA ARG A 340 17.62 -23.13 -5.98
C ARG A 340 18.92 -22.69 -6.63
N LEU A 341 19.36 -23.42 -7.61
CA LEU A 341 20.55 -23.11 -8.41
C LEU A 341 20.21 -22.14 -9.53
#